data_535f06a4e04262c167ab021b68317817
#
_entry.id   535f06a4e04262c167ab021b68317817
#
_cell.length_a   1.000
_cell.length_b   1.000
_cell.length_c   1.000
_cell.angle_alpha   90.00
_cell.angle_beta   90.00
_cell.angle_gamma   90.00
#
_symmetry.space_group_name_H-M   'P 1'
#
loop_
_entity.id
_entity.type
_entity.pdbx_description
1 polymer ?
#
loop_
_entity_poly.entity_id
_entity_poly.type
_entity_poly.pdbx_seq_one_letter_code
_entity_poly.pdbx_strand_id
1 'polypeptide(L)'
;MSMNVEAVMRAAPVIPVLVIDDPAHAEPIARALVAGGLPVLEVTLRTAAALEVMTEMKRVPGAIVGAGTVLDPAQLDAALAAGAEFIVAPGLTERLSQAAIASGVPFLPGIANASDIMRGLDLGLTRFKFFPAMASGGLPALKALAAPFGQCRFCPTGGITEASAPEWLAFDAVLCVGGSWVVGKGAPDLAAIEKAACAAAALRA
;
A
#
# COMPACT_ATOMS: atom_id res chain seq x y z
N MET A 1 12.30 12.92 12.44
CA MET A 1 12.26 11.44 12.57
C MET A 1 11.87 10.88 11.21
N SER A 2 12.62 9.93 10.67
CA SER A 2 12.20 9.26 9.44
C SER A 2 10.89 8.51 9.67
N MET A 3 9.95 8.60 8.73
CA MET A 3 8.70 7.87 8.76
C MET A 3 9.00 6.36 8.72
N ASN A 4 8.36 5.57 9.58
CA ASN A 4 8.45 4.12 9.54
C ASN A 4 7.22 3.51 8.86
N VAL A 5 7.24 2.21 8.55
CA VAL A 5 6.16 1.53 7.84
C VAL A 5 4.82 1.57 8.61
N GLU A 6 4.84 1.57 9.94
CA GLU A 6 3.62 1.69 10.74
C GLU A 6 3.00 3.09 10.61
N ALA A 7 3.82 4.15 10.58
CA ALA A 7 3.34 5.51 10.35
C ALA A 7 2.69 5.64 8.95
N VAL A 8 3.26 5.00 7.92
CA VAL A 8 2.63 4.90 6.59
C VAL A 8 1.26 4.24 6.68
N MET A 9 1.17 3.07 7.35
CA MET A 9 -0.09 2.32 7.49
C MET A 9 -1.15 3.04 8.32
N ARG A 10 -0.75 3.89 9.28
CA ARG A 10 -1.67 4.63 10.15
C ARG A 10 -2.10 5.99 9.63
N ALA A 11 -1.44 6.49 8.57
CA ALA A 11 -1.73 7.82 8.03
C ALA A 11 -3.14 7.92 7.42
N ALA A 12 -3.70 6.81 6.93
CA ALA A 12 -5.08 6.75 6.45
C ALA A 12 -5.65 5.33 6.59
N PRO A 13 -6.98 5.16 6.68
CA PRO A 13 -7.59 3.83 6.74
C PRO A 13 -7.49 3.06 5.43
N VAL A 14 -7.34 3.76 4.31
CA VAL A 14 -7.19 3.18 2.98
C VAL A 14 -5.93 3.72 2.31
N ILE A 15 -5.12 2.84 1.78
CA ILE A 15 -4.02 3.17 0.87
C ILE A 15 -4.50 2.92 -0.55
N PRO A 16 -4.72 3.97 -1.37
CA PRO A 16 -5.03 3.81 -2.80
C PRO A 16 -3.93 3.04 -3.52
N VAL A 17 -4.32 1.94 -4.19
CA VAL A 17 -3.44 1.13 -5.03
C VAL A 17 -3.65 1.54 -6.48
N LEU A 18 -2.67 2.25 -7.03
CA LEU A 18 -2.79 2.98 -8.28
C LEU A 18 -2.13 2.23 -9.44
N VAL A 19 -2.84 2.19 -10.57
CA VAL A 19 -2.34 1.74 -11.87
C VAL A 19 -2.62 2.87 -12.85
N ILE A 20 -1.59 3.63 -13.20
CA ILE A 20 -1.70 4.82 -14.05
C ILE A 20 -0.78 4.65 -15.25
N ASP A 21 -1.35 4.74 -16.45
CA ASP A 21 -0.63 4.55 -17.70
C ASP A 21 -0.10 5.88 -18.28
N ASP A 22 -0.79 6.99 -17.98
CA ASP A 22 -0.45 8.32 -18.51
C ASP A 22 0.08 9.22 -17.37
N PRO A 23 1.36 9.65 -17.41
CA PRO A 23 1.95 10.55 -16.43
C PRO A 23 1.21 11.89 -16.28
N ALA A 24 0.54 12.37 -17.34
CA ALA A 24 -0.23 13.61 -17.28
C ALA A 24 -1.40 13.54 -16.26
N HIS A 25 -1.86 12.35 -15.91
CA HIS A 25 -2.89 12.13 -14.91
C HIS A 25 -2.35 12.08 -13.47
N ALA A 26 -1.05 11.97 -13.26
CA ALA A 26 -0.44 11.70 -11.97
C ALA A 26 -0.71 12.82 -10.95
N GLU A 27 -0.29 14.05 -11.25
CA GLU A 27 -0.44 15.19 -10.34
C GLU A 27 -1.93 15.50 -10.05
N PRO A 28 -2.85 15.57 -11.03
CA PRO A 28 -4.26 15.80 -10.74
C PRO A 28 -4.89 14.74 -9.85
N ILE A 29 -4.60 13.45 -10.07
CA ILE A 29 -5.09 12.35 -9.23
C ILE A 29 -4.53 12.49 -7.81
N ALA A 30 -3.22 12.75 -7.64
CA ALA A 30 -2.62 12.91 -6.32
C ALA A 30 -3.25 14.08 -5.54
N ARG A 31 -3.51 15.21 -6.19
CA ARG A 31 -4.20 16.35 -5.58
C ARG A 31 -5.60 15.99 -5.09
N ALA A 32 -6.39 15.29 -5.91
CA ALA A 32 -7.73 14.85 -5.54
C ALA A 32 -7.72 13.87 -4.35
N LEU A 33 -6.76 12.92 -4.34
CA LEU A 33 -6.61 11.96 -3.24
C LEU A 33 -6.21 12.64 -1.93
N VAL A 34 -5.22 13.54 -1.97
CA VAL A 34 -4.76 14.29 -0.79
C VAL A 34 -5.86 15.23 -0.28
N ALA A 35 -6.56 15.94 -1.16
CA ALA A 35 -7.70 16.80 -0.80
C ALA A 35 -8.82 15.99 -0.14
N GLY A 36 -9.06 14.75 -0.59
CA GLY A 36 -10.01 13.82 0.01
C GLY A 36 -9.52 13.15 1.30
N GLY A 37 -8.30 13.45 1.79
CA GLY A 37 -7.79 12.93 3.07
C GLY A 37 -7.01 11.60 2.96
N LEU A 38 -6.62 11.19 1.78
CA LEU A 38 -5.77 10.01 1.54
C LEU A 38 -4.36 10.43 1.10
N PRO A 39 -3.43 10.74 2.03
CA PRO A 39 -2.10 11.23 1.68
C PRO A 39 -1.14 10.13 1.19
N VAL A 40 -1.36 8.86 1.55
CA VAL A 40 -0.47 7.74 1.21
C VAL A 40 -0.90 7.11 -0.10
N LEU A 41 -0.01 7.13 -1.11
CA LEU A 41 -0.30 6.73 -2.49
C LEU A 41 0.63 5.60 -2.93
N GLU A 42 0.09 4.39 -3.14
CA GLU A 42 0.84 3.23 -3.66
C GLU A 42 0.77 3.20 -5.19
N VAL A 43 1.80 3.67 -5.89
CA VAL A 43 1.93 3.55 -7.34
C VAL A 43 2.54 2.21 -7.70
N THR A 44 1.79 1.35 -8.39
CA THR A 44 2.29 0.00 -8.73
C THR A 44 3.17 0.00 -9.96
N LEU A 45 4.31 -0.71 -9.92
CA LEU A 45 5.23 -0.88 -11.04
C LEU A 45 4.67 -1.85 -12.10
N ARG A 46 3.38 -1.71 -12.43
CA ARG A 46 2.69 -2.53 -13.45
C ARG A 46 2.57 -1.85 -14.80
N THR A 47 2.95 -0.59 -14.91
CA THR A 47 2.97 0.18 -16.15
C THR A 47 4.37 0.67 -16.45
N ALA A 48 4.68 0.91 -17.71
CA ALA A 48 5.98 1.47 -18.10
C ALA A 48 6.16 2.91 -17.58
N ALA A 49 5.07 3.64 -17.35
CA ALA A 49 5.08 5.01 -16.87
C ALA A 49 5.19 5.13 -15.33
N ALA A 50 5.16 4.02 -14.58
CA ALA A 50 4.99 4.05 -13.13
C ALA A 50 6.02 4.92 -12.38
N LEU A 51 7.30 4.88 -12.77
CA LEU A 51 8.36 5.68 -12.14
C LEU A 51 8.19 7.18 -12.42
N GLU A 52 7.78 7.54 -13.63
CA GLU A 52 7.47 8.92 -14.00
C GLU A 52 6.23 9.42 -13.24
N VAL A 53 5.17 8.59 -13.20
CA VAL A 53 3.96 8.87 -12.41
C VAL A 53 4.30 9.15 -10.94
N MET A 54 5.17 8.35 -10.32
CA MET A 54 5.63 8.58 -8.95
C MET A 54 6.32 9.94 -8.80
N THR A 55 7.21 10.28 -9.72
CA THR A 55 7.95 11.56 -9.71
C THR A 55 6.99 12.75 -9.80
N GLU A 56 5.97 12.68 -10.65
CA GLU A 56 4.96 13.73 -10.78
C GLU A 56 4.09 13.82 -9.52
N MET A 57 3.63 12.71 -8.96
CA MET A 57 2.81 12.70 -7.74
C MET A 57 3.54 13.30 -6.53
N LYS A 58 4.85 13.10 -6.43
CA LYS A 58 5.68 13.68 -5.36
C LYS A 58 5.74 15.20 -5.35
N ARG A 59 5.39 15.86 -6.43
CA ARG A 59 5.29 17.33 -6.49
C ARG A 59 4.09 17.87 -5.72
N VAL A 60 3.14 17.00 -5.36
CA VAL A 60 1.93 17.41 -4.64
C VAL A 60 2.23 17.53 -3.13
N PRO A 61 2.10 18.72 -2.54
CA PRO A 61 2.31 18.89 -1.10
C PRO A 61 1.37 17.99 -0.29
N GLY A 62 1.94 17.29 0.69
CA GLY A 62 1.20 16.36 1.55
C GLY A 62 1.04 14.95 0.99
N ALA A 63 1.40 14.68 -0.26
CA ALA A 63 1.44 13.32 -0.78
C ALA A 63 2.66 12.57 -0.24
N ILE A 64 2.44 11.35 0.22
CA ILE A 64 3.44 10.35 0.61
C ILE A 64 3.39 9.25 -0.45
N VAL A 65 4.36 9.25 -1.35
CA VAL A 65 4.32 8.39 -2.54
C VAL A 65 5.26 7.20 -2.39
N GLY A 66 4.74 5.99 -2.58
CA GLY A 66 5.52 4.77 -2.55
C GLY A 66 5.31 3.90 -3.77
N ALA A 67 6.25 2.99 -3.99
CA ALA A 67 6.21 2.00 -5.06
C ALA A 67 5.56 0.71 -4.59
N GLY A 68 4.52 0.26 -5.28
CA GLY A 68 3.93 -1.07 -5.15
C GLY A 68 4.37 -2.03 -6.25
N THR A 69 4.18 -3.32 -6.01
CA THR A 69 4.57 -4.38 -6.96
C THR A 69 6.08 -4.40 -7.25
N VAL A 70 6.88 -4.07 -6.24
CA VAL A 70 8.34 -4.20 -6.31
C VAL A 70 8.70 -5.68 -6.13
N LEU A 71 9.41 -6.27 -7.09
CA LEU A 71 9.67 -7.72 -7.15
C LEU A 71 11.11 -8.11 -6.87
N ASP A 72 12.04 -7.19 -7.04
CA ASP A 72 13.47 -7.44 -6.89
C ASP A 72 14.27 -6.18 -6.48
N PRO A 73 15.55 -6.31 -6.10
CA PRO A 73 16.39 -5.18 -5.72
C PRO A 73 16.60 -4.14 -6.83
N ALA A 74 16.61 -4.52 -8.10
CA ALA A 74 16.80 -3.56 -9.19
C ALA A 74 15.58 -2.63 -9.32
N GLN A 75 14.37 -3.17 -9.16
CA GLN A 75 13.13 -2.37 -9.08
C GLN A 75 13.09 -1.52 -7.80
N LEU A 76 13.59 -2.02 -6.67
CA LEU A 76 13.75 -1.24 -5.46
C LEU A 76 14.65 -0.02 -5.69
N ASP A 77 15.82 -0.21 -6.28
CA ASP A 77 16.78 0.87 -6.57
C ASP A 77 16.16 1.90 -7.52
N ALA A 78 15.46 1.45 -8.57
CA ALA A 78 14.76 2.34 -9.50
C ALA A 78 13.65 3.14 -8.81
N ALA A 79 12.87 2.50 -7.93
CA ALA A 79 11.82 3.18 -7.17
C ALA A 79 12.40 4.22 -6.20
N LEU A 80 13.50 3.90 -5.51
CA LEU A 80 14.20 4.85 -4.62
C LEU A 80 14.78 6.03 -5.40
N ALA A 81 15.36 5.79 -6.57
CA ALA A 81 15.86 6.83 -7.46
C ALA A 81 14.74 7.75 -7.96
N ALA A 82 13.52 7.22 -8.18
CA ALA A 82 12.32 8.00 -8.51
C ALA A 82 11.72 8.71 -7.27
N GLY A 83 12.29 8.49 -6.09
CA GLY A 83 11.93 9.17 -4.85
C GLY A 83 10.83 8.46 -4.03
N ALA A 84 10.66 7.15 -4.16
CA ALA A 84 9.74 6.40 -3.30
C ALA A 84 10.04 6.61 -1.82
N GLU A 85 8.98 6.90 -1.05
CA GLU A 85 9.05 7.12 0.40
C GLU A 85 8.69 5.86 1.20
N PHE A 86 8.08 4.89 0.55
CA PHE A 86 7.84 3.54 1.06
C PHE A 86 7.78 2.53 -0.08
N ILE A 87 7.99 1.27 0.25
CA ILE A 87 8.02 0.16 -0.73
C ILE A 87 7.02 -0.92 -0.33
N VAL A 88 6.27 -1.42 -1.30
CA VAL A 88 5.32 -2.52 -1.12
C VAL A 88 5.63 -3.63 -2.11
N ALA A 89 5.75 -4.85 -1.63
CA ALA A 89 5.94 -6.05 -2.44
C ALA A 89 4.69 -6.95 -2.39
N PRO A 90 4.38 -7.71 -3.44
CA PRO A 90 3.26 -8.66 -3.43
C PRO A 90 3.55 -9.92 -2.61
N GLY A 91 4.80 -10.20 -2.31
CA GLY A 91 5.28 -11.35 -1.54
C GLY A 91 6.50 -10.99 -0.70
N LEU A 92 7.01 -11.99 0.04
CA LEU A 92 8.19 -11.88 0.87
C LEU A 92 9.29 -12.81 0.33
N THR A 93 10.37 -12.22 -0.20
CA THR A 93 11.59 -12.95 -0.53
C THR A 93 12.74 -12.39 0.29
N GLU A 94 13.65 -13.26 0.71
CA GLU A 94 14.79 -12.86 1.52
C GLU A 94 15.63 -11.80 0.82
N ARG A 95 15.93 -12.00 -0.46
CA ARG A 95 16.77 -11.10 -1.26
C ARG A 95 16.20 -9.67 -1.32
N LEU A 96 14.91 -9.50 -1.62
CA LEU A 96 14.29 -8.18 -1.66
C LEU A 96 14.17 -7.58 -0.26
N SER A 97 13.77 -8.39 0.72
CA SER A 97 13.59 -7.91 2.10
C SER A 97 14.89 -7.40 2.70
N GLN A 98 16.00 -8.12 2.52
CA GLN A 98 17.34 -7.67 2.98
C GLN A 98 17.76 -6.37 2.31
N ALA A 99 17.55 -6.22 0.99
CA ALA A 99 17.85 -5.00 0.27
C ALA A 99 17.02 -3.81 0.76
N ALA A 100 15.70 -4.00 0.97
CA ALA A 100 14.80 -2.96 1.47
C ALA A 100 15.15 -2.55 2.92
N ILE A 101 15.47 -3.51 3.80
CA ILE A 101 15.91 -3.24 5.17
C ILE A 101 17.23 -2.46 5.15
N ALA A 102 18.20 -2.87 4.32
CA ALA A 102 19.51 -2.20 4.22
C ALA A 102 19.39 -0.76 3.69
N SER A 103 18.42 -0.47 2.84
CA SER A 103 18.16 0.89 2.34
C SER A 103 17.53 1.83 3.39
N GLY A 104 16.96 1.28 4.47
CA GLY A 104 16.26 2.04 5.51
C GLY A 104 14.89 2.58 5.09
N VAL A 105 14.40 2.26 3.89
CA VAL A 105 13.07 2.69 3.43
C VAL A 105 11.96 1.91 4.17
N PRO A 106 10.83 2.54 4.53
CA PRO A 106 9.66 1.82 5.03
C PRO A 106 9.24 0.72 4.06
N PHE A 107 9.22 -0.54 4.51
CA PHE A 107 8.96 -1.70 3.67
C PHE A 107 7.76 -2.51 4.17
N LEU A 108 6.81 -2.77 3.27
CA LEU A 108 5.60 -3.55 3.52
C LEU A 108 5.57 -4.79 2.60
N PRO A 109 6.18 -5.92 3.00
CA PRO A 109 6.19 -7.16 2.23
C PRO A 109 4.84 -7.86 2.27
N GLY A 110 4.51 -8.55 1.16
CA GLY A 110 3.33 -9.38 1.05
C GLY A 110 3.50 -10.74 1.73
N ILE A 111 2.43 -11.22 2.36
CA ILE A 111 2.33 -12.57 2.92
C ILE A 111 0.98 -13.20 2.57
N ALA A 112 0.91 -14.52 2.51
CA ALA A 112 -0.33 -15.26 2.32
C ALA A 112 -0.45 -16.50 3.24
N ASN A 113 0.58 -16.82 4.02
CA ASN A 113 0.62 -17.98 4.90
C ASN A 113 1.53 -17.75 6.11
N ALA A 114 1.52 -18.69 7.07
CA ALA A 114 2.28 -18.60 8.31
C ALA A 114 3.80 -18.60 8.07
N SER A 115 4.28 -19.38 7.09
CA SER A 115 5.72 -19.45 6.79
C SER A 115 6.27 -18.12 6.29
N ASP A 116 5.46 -17.34 5.55
CA ASP A 116 5.87 -16.00 5.11
C ASP A 116 6.00 -15.06 6.31
N ILE A 117 5.06 -15.11 7.27
CA ILE A 117 5.15 -14.31 8.50
C ILE A 117 6.40 -14.69 9.30
N MET A 118 6.66 -15.99 9.48
CA MET A 118 7.84 -16.46 10.22
C MET A 118 9.13 -15.98 9.58
N ARG A 119 9.27 -16.09 8.24
CA ARG A 119 10.43 -15.53 7.51
C ARG A 119 10.57 -14.02 7.70
N GLY A 120 9.43 -13.30 7.73
CA GLY A 120 9.44 -11.87 8.01
C GLY A 120 9.92 -11.57 9.43
N LEU A 121 9.48 -12.34 10.43
CA LEU A 121 9.93 -12.21 11.82
C LEU A 121 11.43 -12.50 11.97
N ASP A 122 11.97 -13.49 11.27
CA ASP A 122 13.42 -13.78 11.24
C ASP A 122 14.24 -12.57 10.74
N LEU A 123 13.63 -11.73 9.88
CA LEU A 123 14.21 -10.49 9.37
C LEU A 123 13.85 -9.24 10.21
N GLY A 124 13.18 -9.41 11.35
CA GLY A 124 12.74 -8.31 12.23
C GLY A 124 11.51 -7.54 11.73
N LEU A 125 10.81 -8.04 10.70
CA LEU A 125 9.61 -7.41 10.15
C LEU A 125 8.36 -7.86 10.92
N THR A 126 7.46 -6.92 11.20
CA THR A 126 6.21 -7.18 11.93
C THR A 126 4.99 -6.49 11.28
N ARG A 127 5.18 -5.85 10.15
CA ARG A 127 4.12 -5.17 9.36
C ARG A 127 4.08 -5.80 7.99
N PHE A 128 2.89 -6.30 7.58
CA PHE A 128 2.75 -7.13 6.38
C PHE A 128 1.54 -6.72 5.56
N LYS A 129 1.67 -6.80 4.24
CA LYS A 129 0.55 -6.79 3.31
C LYS A 129 -0.02 -8.20 3.23
N PHE A 130 -1.28 -8.41 3.58
CA PHE A 130 -1.96 -9.68 3.32
C PHE A 130 -2.53 -9.66 1.89
N PHE A 131 -1.90 -10.44 0.99
CA PHE A 131 -2.21 -10.39 -0.44
C PHE A 131 -2.08 -11.76 -1.12
N PRO A 132 -2.98 -12.10 -2.05
CA PRO A 132 -4.23 -11.40 -2.41
C PRO A 132 -5.37 -11.70 -1.40
N ALA A 133 -5.86 -10.70 -0.68
CA ALA A 133 -6.65 -10.87 0.54
C ALA A 133 -7.91 -11.74 0.34
N MET A 134 -8.76 -11.41 -0.62
CA MET A 134 -10.00 -12.17 -0.86
C MET A 134 -9.72 -13.57 -1.41
N ALA A 135 -8.79 -13.71 -2.35
CA ALA A 135 -8.44 -15.00 -2.95
C ALA A 135 -7.71 -15.93 -1.96
N SER A 136 -7.06 -15.38 -0.92
CA SER A 136 -6.40 -16.16 0.13
C SER A 136 -7.33 -16.54 1.29
N GLY A 137 -8.65 -16.44 1.11
CA GLY A 137 -9.66 -16.88 2.08
C GLY A 137 -10.28 -15.75 2.90
N GLY A 138 -10.03 -14.49 2.55
CA GLY A 138 -10.69 -13.33 3.13
C GLY A 138 -10.33 -13.06 4.59
N LEU A 139 -11.19 -12.30 5.26
CA LEU A 139 -11.00 -11.93 6.67
C LEU A 139 -10.95 -13.14 7.63
N PRO A 140 -11.75 -14.22 7.44
CA PRO A 140 -11.63 -15.41 8.29
C PRO A 140 -10.23 -16.04 8.23
N ALA A 141 -9.62 -16.11 7.04
CA ALA A 141 -8.27 -16.63 6.89
C ALA A 141 -7.23 -15.72 7.57
N LEU A 142 -7.35 -14.40 7.42
CA LEU A 142 -6.45 -13.47 8.11
C LEU A 142 -6.58 -13.56 9.62
N LYS A 143 -7.79 -13.68 10.19
CA LYS A 143 -8.00 -13.86 11.64
C LYS A 143 -7.33 -15.13 12.16
N ALA A 144 -7.50 -16.25 11.46
CA ALA A 144 -6.85 -17.51 11.82
C ALA A 144 -5.32 -17.41 11.71
N LEU A 145 -4.82 -16.77 10.65
CA LEU A 145 -3.40 -16.59 10.42
C LEU A 145 -2.76 -15.65 11.45
N ALA A 146 -3.43 -14.59 11.86
CA ALA A 146 -2.90 -13.60 12.81
C ALA A 146 -2.87 -14.11 14.26
N ALA A 147 -3.71 -15.09 14.61
CA ALA A 147 -3.86 -15.56 15.98
C ALA A 147 -2.54 -15.94 16.69
N PRO A 148 -1.61 -16.68 16.07
CA PRO A 148 -0.31 -17.01 16.71
C PRO A 148 0.71 -15.86 16.66
N PHE A 149 0.43 -14.74 15.96
CA PHE A 149 1.38 -13.66 15.69
C PHE A 149 0.90 -12.32 16.25
N GLY A 150 0.59 -12.25 17.55
CA GLY A 150 -0.01 -11.06 18.18
C GLY A 150 0.77 -9.75 18.04
N GLN A 151 2.09 -9.81 17.75
CA GLN A 151 2.95 -8.65 17.49
C GLN A 151 2.82 -8.11 16.07
N CYS A 152 2.22 -8.87 15.13
CA CYS A 152 2.11 -8.48 13.74
C CYS A 152 0.88 -7.60 13.48
N ARG A 153 0.99 -6.73 12.48
CA ARG A 153 -0.11 -5.91 11.95
C ARG A 153 -0.15 -5.99 10.44
N PHE A 154 -1.35 -5.85 9.89
CA PHE A 154 -1.63 -6.17 8.51
C PHE A 154 -2.28 -5.02 7.74
N CYS A 155 -1.96 -4.98 6.44
CA CYS A 155 -2.65 -4.21 5.40
C CYS A 155 -3.23 -5.19 4.38
N PRO A 156 -4.44 -5.71 4.57
CA PRO A 156 -5.09 -6.55 3.57
C PRO A 156 -5.28 -5.79 2.26
N THR A 157 -4.98 -6.45 1.15
CA THR A 157 -5.09 -5.87 -0.20
C THR A 157 -5.54 -6.94 -1.20
N GLY A 158 -6.39 -6.57 -2.15
CA GLY A 158 -6.85 -7.45 -3.22
C GLY A 158 -8.27 -7.96 -3.03
N GLY A 159 -9.19 -7.43 -3.87
CA GLY A 159 -10.60 -7.74 -3.84
C GLY A 159 -11.40 -7.04 -2.75
N ILE A 160 -10.78 -6.14 -1.98
CA ILE A 160 -11.48 -5.30 -0.99
C ILE A 160 -12.18 -4.15 -1.72
N THR A 161 -13.41 -3.88 -1.32
CA THR A 161 -14.26 -2.81 -1.87
C THR A 161 -14.60 -1.78 -0.78
N GLU A 162 -15.16 -0.64 -1.18
CA GLU A 162 -15.67 0.35 -0.24
C GLU A 162 -16.64 -0.27 0.78
N ALA A 163 -17.56 -1.13 0.30
CA ALA A 163 -18.55 -1.79 1.14
C ALA A 163 -17.95 -2.80 2.14
N SER A 164 -16.86 -3.49 1.77
CA SER A 164 -16.23 -4.50 2.63
C SER A 164 -15.11 -3.96 3.52
N ALA A 165 -14.55 -2.79 3.22
CA ALA A 165 -13.43 -2.21 3.98
C ALA A 165 -13.73 -2.02 5.48
N PRO A 166 -14.93 -1.58 5.92
CA PRO A 166 -15.24 -1.44 7.35
C PRO A 166 -15.07 -2.74 8.15
N GLU A 167 -15.45 -3.88 7.58
CA GLU A 167 -15.31 -5.19 8.26
C GLU A 167 -13.84 -5.56 8.50
N TRP A 168 -12.96 -5.26 7.54
CA TRP A 168 -11.52 -5.47 7.68
C TRP A 168 -10.91 -4.54 8.73
N LEU A 169 -11.28 -3.25 8.71
CA LEU A 169 -10.79 -2.22 9.61
C LEU A 169 -11.26 -2.42 11.06
N ALA A 170 -12.36 -3.13 11.28
CA ALA A 170 -12.84 -3.51 12.61
C ALA A 170 -12.00 -4.60 13.28
N PHE A 171 -11.06 -5.24 12.56
CA PHE A 171 -10.16 -6.22 13.15
C PHE A 171 -8.88 -5.52 13.64
N ASP A 172 -8.60 -5.56 14.95
CA ASP A 172 -7.50 -4.82 15.61
C ASP A 172 -6.11 -5.05 15.01
N ALA A 173 -5.88 -6.23 14.41
CA ALA A 173 -4.61 -6.50 13.74
C ALA A 173 -4.47 -5.79 12.38
N VAL A 174 -5.54 -5.18 11.83
CA VAL A 174 -5.53 -4.45 10.57
C VAL A 174 -5.35 -2.97 10.84
N LEU A 175 -4.26 -2.39 10.31
CA LEU A 175 -3.97 -0.96 10.46
C LEU A 175 -4.58 -0.11 9.34
N CYS A 176 -4.66 -0.65 8.14
CA CYS A 176 -5.27 -0.03 6.96
C CYS A 176 -5.62 -1.12 5.96
N VAL A 177 -6.31 -0.78 4.88
CA VAL A 177 -6.54 -1.67 3.73
C VAL A 177 -5.98 -1.06 2.46
N GLY A 178 -5.47 -1.90 1.54
CA GLY A 178 -5.13 -1.46 0.20
C GLY A 178 -6.35 -1.53 -0.71
N GLY A 179 -6.70 -0.41 -1.35
CA GLY A 179 -7.91 -0.29 -2.15
C GLY A 179 -7.66 0.25 -3.55
N SER A 180 -8.16 -0.46 -4.58
CA SER A 180 -8.09 0.00 -5.98
C SER A 180 -9.40 0.62 -6.47
N TRP A 181 -10.43 0.70 -5.61
CA TRP A 181 -11.74 1.25 -6.00
C TRP A 181 -11.77 2.79 -6.02
N VAL A 182 -10.79 3.45 -5.34
CA VAL A 182 -10.76 4.91 -5.19
C VAL A 182 -10.46 5.61 -6.51
N VAL A 183 -9.62 4.98 -7.34
CA VAL A 183 -9.28 5.50 -8.67
C VAL A 183 -9.68 4.47 -9.71
N GLY A 184 -10.61 4.83 -10.58
CA GLY A 184 -11.07 3.99 -11.69
C GLY A 184 -10.02 3.85 -12.79
N LYS A 185 -10.33 3.05 -13.82
CA LYS A 185 -9.51 2.89 -15.02
C LYS A 185 -9.87 3.97 -16.06
N GLY A 186 -8.89 4.34 -16.89
CA GLY A 186 -9.07 5.28 -18.01
C GLY A 186 -8.86 6.74 -17.59
N ALA A 187 -9.50 7.66 -18.32
CA ALA A 187 -9.39 9.08 -18.01
C ALA A 187 -9.97 9.38 -16.61
N PRO A 188 -9.24 10.09 -15.72
CA PRO A 188 -9.67 10.30 -14.35
C PRO A 188 -10.83 11.29 -14.26
N ASP A 189 -11.88 10.91 -13.51
CA ASP A 189 -12.88 11.85 -13.01
C ASP A 189 -12.40 12.34 -11.64
N LEU A 190 -11.79 13.52 -11.60
CA LEU A 190 -11.15 14.05 -10.39
C LEU A 190 -12.16 14.32 -9.27
N ALA A 191 -13.38 14.75 -9.60
CA ALA A 191 -14.42 15.01 -8.61
C ALA A 191 -14.91 13.68 -7.97
N ALA A 192 -15.06 12.63 -8.79
CA ALA A 192 -15.40 11.31 -8.29
C ALA A 192 -14.28 10.71 -7.43
N ILE A 193 -13.01 10.91 -7.80
CA ILE A 193 -11.85 10.46 -7.03
C ILE A 193 -11.79 11.17 -5.67
N GLU A 194 -11.93 12.49 -5.62
CA GLU A 194 -11.93 13.24 -4.37
C GLU A 194 -13.08 12.80 -3.45
N LYS A 195 -14.28 12.63 -4.00
CA LYS A 195 -15.44 12.12 -3.27
C LYS A 195 -15.20 10.72 -2.70
N ALA A 196 -14.64 9.80 -3.51
CA ALA A 196 -14.32 8.45 -3.06
C ALA A 196 -13.21 8.46 -2.00
N ALA A 197 -12.22 9.35 -2.12
CA ALA A 197 -11.18 9.54 -1.12
C ALA A 197 -11.74 10.06 0.20
N CYS A 198 -12.64 11.06 0.18
CA CYS A 198 -13.33 11.54 1.39
C CYS A 198 -14.10 10.40 2.09
N ALA A 199 -14.86 9.61 1.33
CA ALA A 199 -15.60 8.48 1.88
C ALA A 199 -14.66 7.44 2.50
N ALA A 200 -13.55 7.10 1.81
CA ALA A 200 -12.55 6.16 2.29
C ALA A 200 -11.80 6.68 3.53
N ALA A 201 -11.47 7.96 3.60
CA ALA A 201 -10.81 8.58 4.76
C ALA A 201 -11.69 8.57 6.01
N ALA A 202 -13.02 8.66 5.85
CA ALA A 202 -13.99 8.64 6.94
C ALA A 202 -14.24 7.24 7.54
N LEU A 203 -13.66 6.15 6.97
CA LEU A 203 -13.88 4.77 7.47
C LEU A 203 -13.25 4.52 8.86
N ARG A 204 -12.41 5.43 9.34
CA ARG A 204 -11.91 5.47 10.73
C ARG A 204 -12.33 6.80 11.35
N ALA A 205 -13.49 6.87 11.86
CA ALA A 205 -13.91 7.94 12.78
C ALA A 205 -14.01 7.38 14.20
#